data_71bbf8d9fc9a4eb256f4e433c2d2de5b
#
_entry.id   71bbf8d9fc9a4eb256f4e433c2d2de5b
#
_cell.length_a   1.000
_cell.length_b   1.000
_cell.length_c   1.000
_cell.angle_alpha   90.00
_cell.angle_beta   90.00
_cell.angle_gamma   90.00
#
_symmetry.space_group_name_H-M   'P 1'
#
loop_
_entity.id
_entity.type
_entity.pdbx_description
1 polymer ?
#
loop_
_entity_poly.entity_id
_entity_poly.type
_entity_poly.pdbx_seq_one_letter_code
_entity_poly.pdbx_strand_id
1 'polypeptide(L)'
;KGKEFASGKRKITVQKVDLWQKDGKIIIALEMTGSIDGTIYLSGIPNYNAITKEIFFDQMDYVLNTKGLLTKTANWLLQGVILKKIEENCRYSIKTNLDEAKKSMLPYLTNYSPMKGVFVNGTMNDFEFEKVEITNKAIIAFISTTGKMNVKIDGMK
;
A
#
# COMPACT_ATOMS: atom_id res chain seq x y z
N LYS A 1 2.70 13.98 -7.03
CA LYS A 1 2.79 15.39 -7.41
C LYS A 1 2.87 15.50 -8.92
N GLY A 2 2.12 16.45 -9.53
CA GLY A 2 2.06 16.63 -10.99
C GLY A 2 1.19 15.61 -11.72
N LYS A 3 0.52 14.68 -11.05
CA LYS A 3 -0.34 13.69 -11.69
C LYS A 3 -1.64 14.35 -12.16
N GLU A 4 -1.99 14.10 -13.41
CA GLU A 4 -3.19 14.63 -14.04
C GLU A 4 -4.28 13.58 -14.13
N PHE A 5 -5.51 14.02 -13.88
CA PHE A 5 -6.73 13.22 -14.05
C PHE A 5 -7.69 13.99 -14.93
N ALA A 6 -8.16 13.36 -16.00
CA ALA A 6 -9.05 13.99 -16.98
C ALA A 6 -10.31 13.16 -17.22
N SER A 7 -11.42 13.86 -17.48
CA SER A 7 -12.69 13.29 -17.91
C SER A 7 -13.35 14.26 -18.89
N GLY A 8 -13.34 13.91 -20.17
CA GLY A 8 -13.78 14.80 -21.26
C GLY A 8 -12.92 16.07 -21.32
N LYS A 9 -13.57 17.24 -21.30
CA LYS A 9 -12.90 18.55 -21.28
C LYS A 9 -12.41 18.99 -19.90
N ARG A 10 -12.69 18.21 -18.84
CA ARG A 10 -12.36 18.55 -17.46
C ARG A 10 -11.09 17.87 -17.04
N LYS A 11 -10.19 18.62 -16.42
CA LYS A 11 -8.87 18.17 -16.04
C LYS A 11 -8.50 18.77 -14.68
N ILE A 12 -7.92 17.95 -13.82
CA ILE A 12 -7.29 18.39 -12.57
C ILE A 12 -5.85 17.92 -12.52
N THR A 13 -5.02 18.70 -11.87
CA THR A 13 -3.61 18.37 -11.63
C THR A 13 -3.36 18.37 -10.13
N VAL A 14 -2.84 17.28 -9.61
CA VAL A 14 -2.49 17.16 -8.17
C VAL A 14 -1.18 17.91 -7.92
N GLN A 15 -1.24 18.96 -7.12
CA GLN A 15 -0.09 19.80 -6.76
C GLN A 15 0.62 19.28 -5.51
N LYS A 16 -0.15 18.88 -4.50
CA LYS A 16 0.36 18.41 -3.22
C LYS A 16 -0.40 17.20 -2.74
N VAL A 17 0.29 16.32 -2.04
CA VAL A 17 -0.27 15.15 -1.36
C VAL A 17 0.22 15.18 0.07
N ASP A 18 -0.69 15.22 1.02
CA ASP A 18 -0.43 15.03 2.44
C ASP A 18 -1.14 13.76 2.89
N LEU A 19 -0.55 13.05 3.86
CA LEU A 19 -1.07 11.79 4.34
C LEU A 19 -0.89 11.71 5.86
N TRP A 20 -1.97 11.35 6.58
CA TRP A 20 -1.93 11.12 8.03
C TRP A 20 -2.97 10.08 8.44
N GLN A 21 -2.89 9.64 9.68
CA GLN A 21 -3.84 8.72 10.29
C GLN A 21 -4.80 9.48 11.21
N LYS A 22 -6.07 9.11 11.17
CA LYS A 22 -7.10 9.55 12.10
C LYS A 22 -8.15 8.47 12.29
N ASP A 23 -8.46 8.14 13.54
CA ASP A 23 -9.53 7.21 13.94
C ASP A 23 -9.48 5.85 13.21
N GLY A 24 -8.27 5.29 13.04
CA GLY A 24 -8.06 4.00 12.35
C GLY A 24 -8.15 4.07 10.83
N LYS A 25 -8.37 5.26 10.25
CA LYS A 25 -8.37 5.49 8.80
C LYS A 25 -7.12 6.23 8.37
N ILE A 26 -6.72 6.03 7.13
CA ILE A 26 -5.79 6.92 6.44
C ILE A 26 -6.58 8.06 5.83
N ILE A 27 -6.09 9.28 6.04
CA ILE A 27 -6.57 10.48 5.38
C ILE A 27 -5.53 10.90 4.35
N ILE A 28 -5.96 11.10 3.12
CA ILE A 28 -5.14 11.59 2.01
C ILE A 28 -5.71 12.93 1.58
N ALA A 29 -4.95 14.01 1.74
CA ALA A 29 -5.32 15.32 1.21
C ALA A 29 -4.60 15.53 -0.13
N LEU A 30 -5.38 15.77 -1.18
CA LEU A 30 -4.90 16.09 -2.51
C LEU A 30 -5.25 17.54 -2.83
N GLU A 31 -4.24 18.42 -2.81
CA GLU A 31 -4.39 19.78 -3.31
C GLU A 31 -4.36 19.76 -4.84
N MET A 32 -5.38 20.33 -5.46
CA MET A 32 -5.60 20.24 -6.89
C MET A 32 -5.79 21.61 -7.52
N THR A 33 -5.41 21.73 -8.78
CA THR A 33 -5.66 22.88 -9.64
C THR A 33 -6.24 22.43 -10.98
N GLY A 34 -6.86 23.37 -11.72
CA GLY A 34 -7.39 23.14 -13.06
C GLY A 34 -8.88 23.39 -13.15
N SER A 35 -9.67 22.41 -13.55
CA SER A 35 -11.13 22.57 -13.63
C SER A 35 -11.80 22.79 -12.27
N ILE A 36 -11.10 22.45 -11.19
CA ILE A 36 -11.41 22.79 -9.81
C ILE A 36 -10.11 23.12 -9.09
N ASP A 37 -10.11 24.22 -8.33
CA ASP A 37 -9.05 24.59 -7.42
C ASP A 37 -9.51 24.31 -5.98
N GLY A 38 -8.77 23.49 -5.25
CA GLY A 38 -9.11 23.12 -3.88
C GLY A 38 -8.43 21.87 -3.40
N THR A 39 -8.89 21.36 -2.27
CA THR A 39 -8.38 20.14 -1.66
C THR A 39 -9.49 19.09 -1.55
N ILE A 40 -9.24 17.89 -2.04
CA ILE A 40 -10.05 16.73 -1.72
C ILE A 40 -9.39 15.96 -0.59
N TYR A 41 -10.16 15.60 0.43
CA TYR A 41 -9.76 14.70 1.49
C TYR A 41 -10.41 13.35 1.23
N LEU A 42 -9.59 12.34 1.03
CA LEU A 42 -10.00 10.96 0.92
C LEU A 42 -9.73 10.29 2.26
N SER A 43 -10.64 9.47 2.73
CA SER A 43 -10.41 8.64 3.90
C SER A 43 -10.73 7.19 3.57
N GLY A 44 -9.96 6.25 4.11
CA GLY A 44 -10.20 4.84 3.88
C GLY A 44 -9.45 3.97 4.88
N ILE A 45 -9.90 2.73 5.01
CA ILE A 45 -9.24 1.72 5.84
C ILE A 45 -8.28 0.95 4.96
N PRO A 46 -6.97 0.88 5.28
CA PRO A 46 -6.04 0.08 4.50
C PRO A 46 -6.38 -1.40 4.64
N ASN A 47 -6.39 -2.06 3.51
CA ASN A 47 -6.66 -3.49 3.41
C ASN A 47 -5.68 -4.12 2.42
N TYR A 48 -5.64 -5.46 2.37
CA TYR A 48 -4.75 -6.20 1.51
C TYR A 48 -5.49 -7.24 0.69
N ASN A 49 -5.19 -7.27 -0.61
CA ASN A 49 -5.66 -8.32 -1.50
C ASN A 49 -4.57 -9.38 -1.68
N ALA A 50 -4.81 -10.58 -1.12
CA ALA A 50 -3.86 -11.69 -1.18
C ALA A 50 -3.64 -12.24 -2.59
N ILE A 51 -4.59 -12.09 -3.50
CA ILE A 51 -4.49 -12.57 -4.89
C ILE A 51 -3.61 -11.62 -5.70
N THR A 52 -3.91 -10.32 -5.67
CA THR A 52 -3.16 -9.32 -6.46
C THR A 52 -1.88 -8.84 -5.76
N LYS A 53 -1.70 -9.17 -4.48
CA LYS A 53 -0.59 -8.69 -3.63
C LYS A 53 -0.55 -7.17 -3.55
N GLU A 54 -1.73 -6.56 -3.40
CA GLU A 54 -1.90 -5.11 -3.34
C GLU A 54 -2.44 -4.67 -1.99
N ILE A 55 -1.88 -3.56 -1.48
CA ILE A 55 -2.50 -2.76 -0.43
C ILE A 55 -3.44 -1.77 -1.12
N PHE A 56 -4.67 -1.68 -0.65
CA PHE A 56 -5.69 -0.76 -1.15
C PHE A 56 -6.47 -0.16 0.02
N PHE A 57 -7.30 0.84 -0.27
CA PHE A 57 -8.18 1.42 0.73
C PHE A 57 -9.60 0.93 0.53
N ASP A 58 -10.16 0.36 1.58
CA ASP A 58 -11.56 -0.04 1.66
C ASP A 58 -12.39 1.06 2.32
N GLN A 59 -13.71 1.04 2.11
CA GLN A 59 -14.65 2.01 2.67
C GLN A 59 -14.20 3.46 2.42
N MET A 60 -13.79 3.73 1.18
CA MET A 60 -13.36 5.07 0.78
C MET A 60 -14.50 6.07 0.93
N ASP A 61 -14.21 7.15 1.64
CA ASP A 61 -15.07 8.32 1.76
C ASP A 61 -14.28 9.57 1.35
N TYR A 62 -14.98 10.64 1.01
CA TYR A 62 -14.32 11.86 0.57
C TYR A 62 -15.06 13.12 0.99
N VAL A 63 -14.28 14.17 1.23
CA VAL A 63 -14.75 15.53 1.46
C VAL A 63 -13.99 16.48 0.55
N LEU A 64 -14.72 17.29 -0.21
CA LEU A 64 -14.14 18.29 -1.09
C LEU A 64 -14.21 19.68 -0.42
N ASN A 65 -13.06 20.31 -0.25
CA ASN A 65 -12.93 21.69 0.20
C ASN A 65 -12.40 22.55 -0.97
N THR A 66 -13.28 23.39 -1.54
CA THR A 66 -12.93 24.28 -2.64
C THR A 66 -12.85 25.74 -2.16
N LYS A 67 -11.92 26.48 -2.72
CA LYS A 67 -11.86 27.96 -2.55
C LYS A 67 -12.94 28.61 -3.42
N GLY A 68 -14.19 28.54 -2.97
CA GLY A 68 -15.31 29.12 -3.69
C GLY A 68 -16.59 28.29 -3.51
N LEU A 69 -17.72 28.89 -3.78
CA LEU A 69 -19.04 28.28 -3.60
C LEU A 69 -19.08 26.82 -4.06
N LEU A 70 -19.62 25.96 -3.22
CA LEU A 70 -20.10 24.62 -3.54
C LEU A 70 -21.13 24.70 -4.68
N THR A 71 -20.66 24.92 -5.86
CA THR A 71 -21.53 25.03 -7.05
C THR A 71 -21.64 23.65 -7.69
N LYS A 72 -22.69 23.52 -8.50
CA LYS A 72 -22.97 22.37 -9.39
C LYS A 72 -21.73 21.82 -10.14
N THR A 73 -20.64 22.57 -10.15
CA THR A 73 -19.34 22.22 -10.73
C THR A 73 -18.58 21.13 -9.95
N ALA A 74 -18.79 20.99 -8.65
CA ALA A 74 -18.10 19.96 -7.86
C ALA A 74 -18.73 18.56 -8.03
N ASN A 75 -20.02 18.49 -8.36
CA ASN A 75 -20.72 17.22 -8.52
C ASN A 75 -20.08 16.29 -9.56
N TRP A 76 -19.49 16.83 -10.63
CA TRP A 76 -18.84 15.99 -11.64
C TRP A 76 -17.58 15.27 -11.11
N LEU A 77 -16.85 15.90 -10.18
CA LEU A 77 -15.70 15.25 -9.52
C LEU A 77 -16.20 14.11 -8.65
N LEU A 78 -17.32 14.34 -7.93
CA LEU A 78 -17.90 13.42 -6.97
C LEU A 78 -18.71 12.30 -7.65
N GLN A 79 -19.31 12.56 -8.81
CA GLN A 79 -20.20 11.62 -9.51
C GLN A 79 -19.47 10.64 -10.42
N GLY A 80 -18.14 10.56 -10.38
CA GLY A 80 -17.72 9.54 -11.23
C GLY A 80 -16.25 9.33 -11.57
N VAL A 81 -15.92 9.46 -12.84
CA VAL A 81 -14.72 8.93 -13.47
C VAL A 81 -13.42 9.40 -12.81
N ILE A 82 -13.37 10.65 -12.34
CA ILE A 82 -12.11 11.16 -11.74
C ILE A 82 -11.87 10.60 -10.34
N LEU A 83 -12.90 10.57 -9.49
CA LEU A 83 -12.77 9.99 -8.16
C LEU A 83 -12.38 8.52 -8.25
N LYS A 84 -13.05 7.75 -9.11
CA LYS A 84 -12.70 6.35 -9.35
C LYS A 84 -11.25 6.19 -9.82
N LYS A 85 -10.78 7.05 -10.72
CA LYS A 85 -9.37 7.04 -11.14
C LYS A 85 -8.41 7.38 -10.00
N ILE A 86 -8.79 8.28 -9.09
CA ILE A 86 -7.99 8.56 -7.89
C ILE A 86 -7.94 7.32 -7.00
N GLU A 87 -9.09 6.71 -6.71
CA GLU A 87 -9.17 5.48 -5.91
C GLU A 87 -8.35 4.33 -6.50
N GLU A 88 -8.44 4.13 -7.82
CA GLU A 88 -7.62 3.12 -8.52
C GLU A 88 -6.11 3.40 -8.40
N ASN A 89 -5.71 4.65 -8.25
CA ASN A 89 -4.33 5.04 -8.02
C ASN A 89 -3.90 5.01 -6.53
N CYS A 90 -4.84 4.82 -5.62
CA CYS A 90 -4.58 4.56 -4.20
C CYS A 90 -4.34 3.06 -3.91
N ARG A 91 -3.85 2.32 -4.89
CA ARG A 91 -3.42 0.92 -4.77
C ARG A 91 -1.91 0.83 -4.87
N TYR A 92 -1.32 -0.01 -4.05
CA TYR A 92 0.13 -0.22 -4.04
C TYR A 92 0.46 -1.70 -4.05
N SER A 93 1.09 -2.16 -5.13
CA SER A 93 1.55 -3.55 -5.23
C SER A 93 2.80 -3.76 -4.39
N ILE A 94 2.76 -4.72 -3.47
CA ILE A 94 3.90 -5.15 -2.67
C ILE A 94 4.51 -6.46 -3.18
N LYS A 95 4.08 -6.94 -4.35
CA LYS A 95 4.55 -8.21 -4.91
C LYS A 95 6.06 -8.26 -5.02
N THR A 96 6.68 -7.24 -5.62
CA THR A 96 8.14 -7.18 -5.78
C THR A 96 8.85 -7.22 -4.42
N ASN A 97 8.34 -6.48 -3.43
CA ASN A 97 8.91 -6.47 -2.08
C ASN A 97 8.85 -7.86 -1.42
N LEU A 98 7.74 -8.59 -1.60
CA LEU A 98 7.58 -9.95 -1.08
C LEU A 98 8.53 -10.93 -1.78
N ASP A 99 8.67 -10.82 -3.12
CA ASP A 99 9.58 -11.65 -3.90
C ASP A 99 11.05 -11.41 -3.51
N GLU A 100 11.44 -10.17 -3.29
CA GLU A 100 12.77 -9.79 -2.82
C GLU A 100 13.02 -10.28 -1.38
N ALA A 101 12.06 -10.14 -0.49
CA ALA A 101 12.16 -10.68 0.86
C ALA A 101 12.37 -12.20 0.85
N LYS A 102 11.57 -12.92 0.03
CA LYS A 102 11.73 -14.37 -0.15
C LYS A 102 13.12 -14.74 -0.65
N LYS A 103 13.60 -14.06 -1.68
CA LYS A 103 14.96 -14.28 -2.24
C LYS A 103 16.06 -14.05 -1.21
N SER A 104 15.93 -13.03 -0.36
CA SER A 104 16.94 -12.73 0.65
C SER A 104 16.95 -13.73 1.81
N MET A 105 15.84 -14.44 2.05
CA MET A 105 15.75 -15.47 3.10
C MET A 105 16.25 -16.85 2.64
N LEU A 106 16.11 -17.18 1.35
CA LEU A 106 16.50 -18.49 0.81
C LEU A 106 17.95 -18.91 1.10
N PRO A 107 18.97 -18.03 1.04
CA PRO A 107 20.36 -18.43 1.39
C PRO A 107 20.51 -18.95 2.79
N TYR A 108 19.69 -18.50 3.74
CA TYR A 108 19.69 -18.97 5.13
C TYR A 108 18.98 -20.32 5.34
N LEU A 109 18.32 -20.79 4.28
CA LEU A 109 17.63 -22.08 4.23
C LEU A 109 18.30 -23.08 3.25
N THR A 110 19.43 -22.71 2.65
CA THR A 110 20.09 -23.53 1.65
C THR A 110 21.53 -23.80 2.05
N ASN A 111 21.74 -24.93 2.73
CA ASN A 111 23.05 -25.36 3.23
C ASN A 111 23.81 -24.24 3.99
N TYR A 112 23.07 -23.45 4.73
CA TYR A 112 23.62 -22.34 5.50
C TYR A 112 24.39 -22.86 6.72
N SER A 113 25.61 -22.40 6.93
CA SER A 113 26.45 -22.78 8.05
C SER A 113 26.67 -21.56 8.98
N PRO A 114 25.88 -21.40 10.04
CA PRO A 114 26.05 -20.30 11.00
C PRO A 114 27.32 -20.42 11.84
N MET A 115 27.84 -21.64 11.98
CA MET A 115 29.10 -21.95 12.65
C MET A 115 29.66 -23.28 12.17
N LYS A 116 30.96 -23.51 12.42
CA LYS A 116 31.64 -24.74 12.02
C LYS A 116 30.94 -26.00 12.53
N GLY A 117 30.63 -26.92 11.61
CA GLY A 117 29.96 -28.18 11.90
C GLY A 117 28.45 -28.11 12.04
N VAL A 118 27.82 -26.94 11.86
CA VAL A 118 26.37 -26.79 11.90
C VAL A 118 25.87 -26.38 10.52
N PHE A 119 24.91 -27.10 9.97
CA PHE A 119 24.32 -26.84 8.66
C PHE A 119 22.81 -26.75 8.76
N VAL A 120 22.24 -25.71 8.18
CA VAL A 120 20.80 -25.44 8.14
C VAL A 120 20.31 -25.63 6.70
N ASN A 121 19.28 -26.45 6.54
CA ASN A 121 18.53 -26.61 5.30
C ASN A 121 17.04 -26.50 5.62
N GLY A 122 16.29 -25.95 4.67
CA GLY A 122 14.86 -25.79 4.88
C GLY A 122 14.09 -25.39 3.64
N THR A 123 12.80 -25.28 3.83
CA THR A 123 11.86 -24.78 2.84
C THR A 123 10.97 -23.72 3.48
N MET A 124 10.53 -22.78 2.70
CA MET A 124 9.65 -21.70 3.10
C MET A 124 8.43 -21.65 2.16
N ASN A 125 7.26 -21.55 2.75
CA ASN A 125 6.02 -21.33 2.00
C ASN A 125 5.93 -19.87 1.53
N ASP A 126 4.88 -19.54 0.81
CA ASP A 126 4.59 -18.17 0.44
C ASP A 126 4.21 -17.34 1.68
N PHE A 127 4.39 -16.04 1.56
CA PHE A 127 4.00 -15.13 2.61
C PHE A 127 2.48 -15.02 2.71
N GLU A 128 1.99 -15.07 3.94
CA GLU A 128 0.62 -14.83 4.32
C GLU A 128 0.53 -13.45 4.98
N PHE A 129 -0.49 -12.70 4.60
CA PHE A 129 -0.75 -11.39 5.18
C PHE A 129 -1.56 -11.56 6.46
N GLU A 130 -1.13 -10.89 7.53
CA GLU A 130 -1.83 -10.93 8.81
C GLU A 130 -2.67 -9.67 9.05
N LYS A 131 -2.03 -8.50 9.00
CA LYS A 131 -2.70 -7.21 9.25
C LYS A 131 -1.90 -6.02 8.70
N VAL A 132 -2.58 -4.89 8.62
CA VAL A 132 -1.94 -3.57 8.43
C VAL A 132 -2.12 -2.74 9.71
N GLU A 133 -1.06 -2.11 10.13
CA GLU A 133 -1.09 -1.06 11.15
C GLU A 133 -0.69 0.28 10.53
N ILE A 134 -1.34 1.34 11.00
CA ILE A 134 -1.07 2.69 10.54
C ILE A 134 -0.43 3.45 11.69
N THR A 135 0.70 4.05 11.41
CA THR A 135 1.37 4.97 12.32
C THR A 135 1.40 6.38 11.71
N ASN A 136 1.80 7.38 12.49
CA ASN A 136 1.96 8.75 12.01
C ASN A 136 3.06 8.91 10.94
N LYS A 137 3.84 7.86 10.67
CA LYS A 137 5.02 7.93 9.78
C LYS A 137 5.03 6.84 8.72
N ALA A 138 4.25 5.76 8.89
CA ALA A 138 4.32 4.61 8.02
C ALA A 138 3.03 3.79 8.05
N ILE A 139 2.80 3.06 6.96
CA ILE A 139 1.90 1.92 6.90
C ILE A 139 2.77 0.69 7.11
N ILE A 140 2.46 -0.12 8.11
CA ILE A 140 3.19 -1.34 8.46
C ILE A 140 2.32 -2.54 8.10
N ALA A 141 2.78 -3.35 7.15
CA ALA A 141 2.15 -4.62 6.83
C ALA A 141 2.85 -5.74 7.60
N PHE A 142 2.09 -6.50 8.37
CA PHE A 142 2.55 -7.71 9.06
C PHE A 142 2.30 -8.90 8.14
N ILE A 143 3.36 -9.62 7.87
CA ILE A 143 3.34 -10.83 7.05
C ILE A 143 3.99 -11.95 7.83
N SER A 144 3.49 -13.17 7.66
CA SER A 144 4.09 -14.39 8.21
C SER A 144 4.41 -15.36 7.08
N THR A 145 5.25 -16.31 7.38
CA THR A 145 5.48 -17.48 6.54
C THR A 145 5.74 -18.69 7.41
N THR A 146 5.36 -19.85 6.94
CA THR A 146 5.66 -21.14 7.55
C THR A 146 6.69 -21.88 6.71
N GLY A 147 7.37 -22.83 7.34
CA GLY A 147 8.37 -23.63 6.62
C GLY A 147 8.83 -24.81 7.43
N LYS A 148 9.75 -25.58 6.85
CA LYS A 148 10.46 -26.67 7.51
C LYS A 148 11.92 -26.32 7.61
N MET A 149 12.56 -26.62 8.74
CA MET A 149 13.98 -26.43 8.95
C MET A 149 14.60 -27.71 9.49
N ASN A 150 15.69 -28.13 8.88
CA ASN A 150 16.52 -29.23 9.36
C ASN A 150 17.89 -28.67 9.74
N VAL A 151 18.34 -29.03 10.93
CA VAL A 151 19.67 -28.67 11.41
C VAL A 151 20.51 -29.96 11.52
N LYS A 152 21.59 -30.01 10.74
CA LYS A 152 22.58 -31.09 10.81
C LYS A 152 23.78 -30.60 11.61
N ILE A 153 24.21 -31.40 12.59
CA ILE A 153 25.39 -31.13 13.41
C ILE A 153 26.41 -32.21 13.11
N ASP A 154 27.53 -31.83 12.50
CA ASP A 154 28.64 -32.73 12.20
C ASP A 154 29.66 -32.67 13.34
N GLY A 155 30.21 -33.82 13.72
CA GLY A 155 31.31 -33.91 14.73
C GLY A 155 30.88 -34.10 16.19
N MET A 156 29.63 -34.45 16.45
CA MET A 156 29.28 -35.06 17.72
C MET A 156 29.78 -36.51 17.73
N LYS A 157 30.89 -36.75 18.44
CA LYS A 157 31.37 -38.08 18.75
C LYS A 157 30.82 -38.51 20.11
#